data_4e7de82902d1fcc429bacfb41c2291e5
#
_entry.id   4e7de82902d1fcc429bacfb41c2291e5
#
_cell.length_a   1.000
_cell.length_b   1.000
_cell.length_c   1.000
_cell.angle_alpha   90.00
_cell.angle_beta   90.00
_cell.angle_gamma   90.00
#
_symmetry.space_group_name_H-M   'P 1'
#
loop_
_entity.id
_entity.type
_entity.pdbx_description
1 polymer ?
#
loop_
_entity_poly.entity_id
_entity_poly.type
_entity_poly.pdbx_seq_one_letter_code
_entity_poly.pdbx_strand_id
1 'polypeptide(L)'
;MGGRAYHRRVRAVVPKSVGLGALLALALVAPATAEPIPSVGLPSLPTFEGAPATAKKIKRPTRPPQNPFLAPDPNSNIHNDSWMTDAYRRPGPLGNSLVATSEAMPPALCGSLAFDRRGRIVSVCPSLLAPPQARIIDTQTREIVATHDLPNAPDPPGTEAHQNFTGGGYFFLDDRDRMWIPTKTDHIQVLGQSPDGSRLELRRDYDLTPVLDPETERITSALPDYDGRIWFVTKANGKVGTLDRKTGEVRVITLGEEIENSFAVGEDGAYIVSDNRMYRLRANRAGRPQIVWSSGYPNSGIVKPSQVNAGSGTTPTLMTGGYVAITDNADPMNVVVYRTARRLHGERRKVCTQPVFGAGASATENSLITAGRSLIVENNYGYQNPFGPMTGALTEPGFARVDLDRDGEGCRLRWTNTDARAPSVVPKLSTRTGLIYAYTRPPDLGAEGYYWTAIDWRSGRTVWSRYAGSGLPYNNNYAGIALGADDTAYLGVTAGMVTLRDGG
;
A
#
# COMPACT_ATOMS: atom_id res chain seq x y z
N MET A 1 -58.46 -16.28 -73.67
CA MET A 1 -59.22 -15.04 -73.45
C MET A 1 -58.32 -14.21 -72.52
N GLY A 2 -57.48 -13.30 -72.86
CA GLY A 2 -57.46 -12.17 -73.74
C GLY A 2 -57.64 -10.89 -72.93
N GLY A 3 -56.57 -10.25 -72.49
CA GLY A 3 -56.65 -8.96 -71.84
C GLY A 3 -55.26 -8.28 -71.82
N ARG A 4 -55.04 -7.42 -72.80
CA ARG A 4 -53.85 -6.59 -73.00
C ARG A 4 -53.77 -5.47 -71.97
N ALA A 5 -52.60 -5.27 -71.35
CA ALA A 5 -52.27 -4.11 -70.55
C ALA A 5 -51.59 -3.02 -71.37
N TYR A 6 -52.09 -1.79 -71.19
CA TYR A 6 -51.57 -0.56 -71.80
C TYR A 6 -50.47 0.07 -70.94
N HIS A 7 -49.29 0.26 -71.53
CA HIS A 7 -48.19 1.04 -70.90
C HIS A 7 -48.41 2.54 -71.10
N ARG A 8 -48.50 3.31 -70.02
CA ARG A 8 -48.32 4.74 -70.01
C ARG A 8 -47.00 5.12 -69.38
N ARG A 9 -46.14 5.70 -70.20
CA ARG A 9 -44.87 6.33 -69.70
C ARG A 9 -45.20 7.68 -69.08
N VAL A 10 -44.83 7.92 -67.85
CA VAL A 10 -44.81 9.23 -67.21
C VAL A 10 -43.35 9.66 -67.11
N ARG A 11 -43.02 10.82 -67.71
CA ARG A 11 -41.71 11.49 -67.61
C ARG A 11 -41.60 12.10 -66.21
N ALA A 12 -40.57 11.67 -65.41
CA ALA A 12 -40.20 12.31 -64.15
C ALA A 12 -39.34 13.54 -64.44
N VAL A 13 -39.74 14.67 -63.88
CA VAL A 13 -38.97 15.91 -63.81
C VAL A 13 -38.09 15.83 -62.55
N VAL A 14 -36.80 15.99 -62.72
CA VAL A 14 -35.83 16.03 -61.65
C VAL A 14 -35.71 17.45 -61.10
N PRO A 15 -35.96 17.73 -59.84
CA PRO A 15 -35.60 19.02 -59.23
C PRO A 15 -34.16 19.11 -58.86
N LYS A 16 -33.53 20.23 -59.10
CA LYS A 16 -32.13 20.57 -58.73
C LYS A 16 -31.97 20.55 -57.22
N SER A 17 -30.98 19.75 -56.75
CA SER A 17 -30.55 19.68 -55.36
C SER A 17 -29.92 20.99 -54.92
N VAL A 18 -30.50 21.61 -53.90
CA VAL A 18 -29.89 22.68 -53.11
C VAL A 18 -29.00 21.99 -52.07
N GLY A 19 -27.71 22.26 -52.12
CA GLY A 19 -26.73 21.73 -51.18
C GLY A 19 -26.97 22.30 -49.78
N LEU A 20 -27.38 21.45 -48.84
CA LEU A 20 -27.38 21.74 -47.42
C LEU A 20 -25.98 21.38 -46.87
N GLY A 21 -25.17 22.39 -46.59
CA GLY A 21 -23.92 22.24 -45.89
C GLY A 21 -24.17 21.75 -44.46
N ALA A 22 -23.79 20.50 -44.16
CA ALA A 22 -23.77 19.97 -42.81
C ALA A 22 -22.63 20.63 -42.03
N LEU A 23 -22.95 21.58 -41.17
CA LEU A 23 -22.06 22.01 -40.09
C LEU A 23 -21.91 20.84 -39.09
N LEU A 24 -20.79 20.14 -39.17
CA LEU A 24 -20.34 19.25 -38.07
C LEU A 24 -20.02 20.14 -36.88
N ALA A 25 -20.95 20.27 -35.95
CA ALA A 25 -20.63 20.76 -34.61
C ALA A 25 -19.76 19.70 -33.92
N LEU A 26 -18.42 19.92 -33.83
CA LEU A 26 -17.56 19.23 -32.86
C LEU A 26 -18.09 19.64 -31.49
N ALA A 27 -18.89 18.79 -30.87
CA ALA A 27 -19.14 18.85 -29.46
C ALA A 27 -17.80 18.55 -28.80
N LEU A 28 -17.12 19.58 -28.29
CA LEU A 28 -16.05 19.45 -27.29
C LEU A 28 -16.71 18.77 -26.08
N VAL A 29 -16.57 17.45 -25.96
CA VAL A 29 -16.87 16.73 -24.74
C VAL A 29 -15.84 17.26 -23.73
N ALA A 30 -16.28 18.15 -22.84
CA ALA A 30 -15.48 18.51 -21.69
C ALA A 30 -15.13 17.21 -20.94
N PRO A 31 -13.88 17.02 -20.50
CA PRO A 31 -13.54 15.87 -19.69
C PRO A 31 -14.50 15.82 -18.50
N ALA A 32 -15.11 14.66 -18.29
CA ALA A 32 -15.97 14.45 -17.14
C ALA A 32 -15.09 14.57 -15.90
N THR A 33 -15.27 15.63 -15.13
CA THR A 33 -14.60 15.75 -13.82
C THR A 33 -15.06 14.59 -12.94
N ALA A 34 -14.12 13.87 -12.33
CA ALA A 34 -14.44 12.80 -11.41
C ALA A 34 -15.41 13.31 -10.32
N GLU A 35 -16.50 12.57 -10.11
CA GLU A 35 -17.51 12.99 -9.13
C GLU A 35 -16.97 12.81 -7.70
N PRO A 36 -17.30 13.73 -6.78
CA PRO A 36 -16.93 13.57 -5.38
C PRO A 36 -17.55 12.31 -4.76
N ILE A 37 -16.85 11.65 -3.84
CA ILE A 37 -17.43 10.57 -3.04
C ILE A 37 -18.57 11.16 -2.20
N PRO A 38 -19.80 10.60 -2.23
CA PRO A 38 -20.87 11.03 -1.37
C PRO A 38 -20.48 10.95 0.10
N SER A 39 -20.57 12.05 0.83
CA SER A 39 -20.32 12.12 2.26
C SER A 39 -21.62 12.42 2.99
N VAL A 40 -21.91 11.67 4.04
CA VAL A 40 -22.95 12.06 4.97
C VAL A 40 -22.44 13.28 5.73
N GLY A 41 -23.02 14.43 5.47
CA GLY A 41 -22.63 15.66 6.16
C GLY A 41 -22.88 15.51 7.67
N LEU A 42 -21.85 15.68 8.46
CA LEU A 42 -21.93 15.73 9.92
C LEU A 42 -21.65 17.18 10.33
N PRO A 43 -22.67 18.04 10.42
CA PRO A 43 -22.48 19.49 10.54
C PRO A 43 -21.81 19.92 11.86
N SER A 44 -21.65 19.01 12.80
CA SER A 44 -20.97 19.27 14.08
C SER A 44 -19.47 19.00 14.06
N LEU A 45 -18.92 18.42 12.98
CA LEU A 45 -17.50 18.10 12.90
C LEU A 45 -16.65 19.29 12.44
N PRO A 46 -15.57 19.61 13.16
CA PRO A 46 -14.65 20.65 12.71
C PRO A 46 -14.00 20.27 11.38
N THR A 47 -13.93 21.20 10.45
CA THR A 47 -13.27 20.98 9.15
C THR A 47 -11.75 21.03 9.25
N PHE A 48 -11.21 21.74 10.24
CA PHE A 48 -9.78 21.84 10.52
C PHE A 48 -9.56 22.12 12.00
N GLU A 49 -8.57 21.43 12.57
CA GLU A 49 -8.07 21.63 13.92
C GLU A 49 -6.55 21.77 13.91
N GLY A 50 -6.00 22.59 14.80
CA GLY A 50 -4.56 22.83 14.91
C GLY A 50 -4.08 24.05 14.15
N ALA A 51 -2.82 24.04 13.73
CA ALA A 51 -2.17 25.16 13.03
C ALA A 51 -1.18 24.65 11.98
N PRO A 52 -0.90 25.44 10.92
CA PRO A 52 0.11 25.10 9.94
C PRO A 52 1.48 24.81 10.57
N ALA A 53 2.16 23.79 10.06
CA ALA A 53 3.50 23.41 10.49
C ALA A 53 4.57 24.25 9.78
N THR A 54 5.68 24.48 10.45
CA THR A 54 6.92 24.86 9.79
C THR A 54 7.72 23.62 9.44
N ALA A 55 8.12 23.48 8.17
CA ALA A 55 8.92 22.36 7.72
C ALA A 55 10.24 22.23 8.50
N LYS A 56 10.52 21.06 9.04
CA LYS A 56 11.73 20.77 9.82
C LYS A 56 12.40 19.51 9.29
N LYS A 57 13.24 19.66 8.27
CA LYS A 57 13.95 18.56 7.62
C LYS A 57 14.67 17.65 8.64
N ILE A 58 14.55 16.32 8.44
CA ILE A 58 15.29 15.32 9.20
C ILE A 58 16.74 15.30 8.71
N LYS A 59 17.69 15.54 9.63
CA LYS A 59 19.11 15.71 9.28
C LYS A 59 19.76 14.43 8.73
N ARG A 60 19.39 13.26 9.27
CA ARG A 60 19.96 11.95 8.91
C ARG A 60 18.84 10.95 8.65
N PRO A 61 18.11 11.08 7.53
CA PRO A 61 17.09 10.10 7.17
C PRO A 61 17.72 8.77 6.77
N THR A 62 16.95 7.69 6.84
CA THR A 62 17.30 6.44 6.18
C THR A 62 17.39 6.69 4.66
N ARG A 63 18.40 6.13 4.04
CA ARG A 63 18.62 6.19 2.59
C ARG A 63 18.96 4.79 2.11
N PRO A 64 17.95 4.01 1.69
CA PRO A 64 18.20 2.71 1.09
C PRO A 64 19.10 2.87 -0.14
N PRO A 65 19.99 1.94 -0.43
CA PRO A 65 20.57 1.80 -1.75
C PRO A 65 19.44 1.61 -2.76
N GLN A 66 19.50 2.30 -3.91
CA GLN A 66 18.53 2.09 -4.96
C GLN A 66 18.63 0.65 -5.49
N ASN A 67 17.55 -0.11 -5.37
CA ASN A 67 17.49 -1.41 -6.02
C ASN A 67 17.38 -1.19 -7.54
N PRO A 68 18.33 -1.73 -8.35
CA PRO A 68 18.38 -1.44 -9.79
C PRO A 68 17.21 -2.02 -10.60
N PHE A 69 16.38 -2.85 -9.98
CA PHE A 69 15.22 -3.51 -10.58
C PHE A 69 13.88 -2.99 -10.08
N LEU A 70 13.88 -1.98 -9.23
CA LEU A 70 12.68 -1.25 -8.79
C LEU A 70 12.62 0.14 -9.42
N ALA A 71 11.42 0.68 -9.54
CA ALA A 71 11.22 2.08 -9.87
C ALA A 71 12.03 2.97 -8.91
N PRO A 72 12.46 4.17 -9.36
CA PRO A 72 13.25 5.06 -8.51
C PRO A 72 12.55 5.35 -7.18
N ASP A 73 13.29 5.19 -6.07
CA ASP A 73 12.78 5.49 -4.74
C ASP A 73 12.26 6.94 -4.64
N PRO A 74 11.15 7.15 -4.02
CA PRO A 74 10.32 6.24 -3.19
C PRO A 74 9.03 5.79 -3.90
N ASN A 75 9.06 5.33 -5.14
CA ASN A 75 7.88 5.16 -5.99
C ASN A 75 7.48 3.70 -6.27
N SER A 76 8.18 2.71 -5.70
CA SER A 76 8.10 1.35 -6.25
C SER A 76 6.96 0.49 -5.73
N ASN A 77 6.48 0.71 -4.51
CA ASN A 77 5.48 -0.14 -3.86
C ASN A 77 4.80 0.60 -2.69
N ILE A 78 3.87 -0.06 -2.00
CA ILE A 78 3.13 0.51 -0.86
C ILE A 78 4.05 1.05 0.25
N HIS A 79 5.25 0.48 0.43
CA HIS A 79 6.23 0.86 1.44
C HIS A 79 7.39 1.69 0.88
N ASN A 80 7.24 2.23 -0.33
CA ASN A 80 8.10 3.18 -1.01
C ASN A 80 9.33 2.60 -1.72
N ASP A 81 10.07 1.71 -1.08
CA ASP A 81 11.36 1.22 -1.51
C ASP A 81 11.60 -0.25 -1.09
N SER A 82 12.77 -0.82 -1.43
CA SER A 82 13.10 -2.20 -1.09
C SER A 82 13.35 -2.46 0.40
N TRP A 83 13.63 -1.41 1.18
CA TRP A 83 13.87 -1.48 2.63
C TRP A 83 12.58 -1.35 3.45
N MET A 84 11.46 -1.05 2.78
CA MET A 84 10.15 -0.84 3.40
C MET A 84 10.19 0.30 4.43
N THR A 85 10.73 1.46 4.00
CA THR A 85 11.00 2.56 4.93
C THR A 85 9.78 3.36 5.33
N ASP A 86 8.72 3.37 4.53
CA ASP A 86 7.54 4.21 4.70
C ASP A 86 7.86 5.71 4.84
N ALA A 87 9.00 6.14 4.27
CA ALA A 87 9.53 7.49 4.39
C ALA A 87 9.81 8.11 3.02
N TYR A 88 9.18 9.25 2.77
CA TYR A 88 9.38 10.04 1.55
C TYR A 88 10.48 11.08 1.73
N ARG A 89 11.29 11.27 0.68
CA ARG A 89 12.25 12.38 0.57
C ARG A 89 11.65 13.61 -0.11
N ARG A 90 10.34 13.64 -0.23
CA ARG A 90 9.51 14.72 -0.78
C ARG A 90 8.85 15.48 0.35
N PRO A 91 8.45 16.74 0.15
CA PRO A 91 7.51 17.40 1.05
C PRO A 91 6.15 16.73 1.02
N GLY A 92 5.25 17.26 1.77
CA GLY A 92 3.83 16.96 1.83
C GLY A 92 3.15 18.16 2.49
N PRO A 93 1.83 18.18 2.61
CA PRO A 93 1.08 19.33 3.10
C PRO A 93 1.57 19.81 4.48
N LEU A 94 1.74 21.11 4.65
CA LEU A 94 2.14 21.74 5.91
C LEU A 94 0.95 22.22 6.74
N GLY A 95 -0.23 22.29 6.18
CA GLY A 95 -1.43 22.80 6.86
C GLY A 95 -1.85 24.19 6.40
N ASN A 96 -1.24 24.75 5.35
CA ASN A 96 -1.56 26.08 4.85
C ASN A 96 -2.82 26.03 3.96
N SER A 97 -3.94 26.55 4.44
CA SER A 97 -5.22 26.61 3.68
C SER A 97 -5.57 25.26 3.03
N LEU A 98 -5.51 24.17 3.79
CA LEU A 98 -5.63 22.79 3.28
C LEU A 98 -6.85 22.58 2.38
N VAL A 99 -6.60 22.05 1.19
CA VAL A 99 -7.61 21.58 0.25
C VAL A 99 -7.65 20.05 0.31
N ALA A 100 -8.75 19.53 0.84
CA ALA A 100 -9.06 18.09 0.80
C ALA A 100 -10.09 17.85 -0.30
N THR A 101 -9.84 16.87 -1.18
CA THR A 101 -10.79 16.43 -2.22
C THR A 101 -11.03 14.94 -2.13
N SER A 102 -12.11 14.50 -2.77
CA SER A 102 -12.43 13.09 -2.93
C SER A 102 -12.97 12.84 -4.32
N GLU A 103 -12.58 11.71 -4.93
CA GLU A 103 -13.03 11.29 -6.25
C GLU A 103 -13.56 9.86 -6.17
N ALA A 104 -14.78 9.68 -6.63
CA ALA A 104 -15.41 8.36 -6.70
C ALA A 104 -14.75 7.52 -7.82
N MET A 105 -14.33 6.32 -7.48
CA MET A 105 -13.71 5.36 -8.39
C MET A 105 -14.33 3.96 -8.19
N PRO A 106 -15.62 3.79 -8.52
CA PRO A 106 -16.29 2.50 -8.30
C PRO A 106 -15.73 1.40 -9.21
N PRO A 107 -15.84 0.15 -8.80
CA PRO A 107 -16.20 -0.36 -7.47
C PRO A 107 -15.00 -0.97 -6.72
N ALA A 108 -13.87 -0.29 -6.56
CA ALA A 108 -12.65 -0.90 -6.06
C ALA A 108 -11.82 -0.01 -5.13
N LEU A 109 -11.21 -0.61 -4.11
CA LEU A 109 -10.27 0.05 -3.20
C LEU A 109 -8.85 -0.01 -3.77
N CYS A 110 -8.30 1.12 -4.20
CA CYS A 110 -6.91 1.23 -4.65
C CYS A 110 -5.99 1.44 -3.43
N GLY A 111 -5.64 0.36 -2.73
CA GLY A 111 -4.96 0.44 -1.43
C GLY A 111 -3.45 0.67 -1.50
N SER A 112 -2.79 0.14 -2.52
CA SER A 112 -1.35 0.29 -2.75
C SER A 112 -1.10 1.24 -3.90
N LEU A 113 -0.42 2.35 -3.62
CA LEU A 113 -0.15 3.39 -4.60
C LEU A 113 1.36 3.47 -4.89
N ALA A 114 1.73 3.41 -6.16
CA ALA A 114 3.07 3.68 -6.67
C ALA A 114 3.00 4.82 -7.69
N PHE A 115 4.15 5.39 -8.08
CA PHE A 115 4.18 6.45 -9.09
C PHE A 115 5.06 6.06 -10.26
N ASP A 116 4.53 6.17 -11.48
CA ASP A 116 5.31 5.99 -12.69
C ASP A 116 6.21 7.21 -12.98
N ARG A 117 7.07 7.10 -14.00
CA ARG A 117 7.98 8.20 -14.41
C ARG A 117 7.27 9.44 -14.91
N ARG A 118 5.98 9.35 -15.25
CA ARG A 118 5.14 10.49 -15.64
C ARG A 118 4.46 11.13 -14.43
N GLY A 119 4.68 10.61 -13.22
CA GLY A 119 4.07 11.09 -11.99
C GLY A 119 2.63 10.67 -11.78
N ARG A 120 2.12 9.71 -12.57
CA ARG A 120 0.77 9.16 -12.42
C ARG A 120 0.77 8.07 -11.37
N ILE A 121 -0.36 7.89 -10.72
CA ILE A 121 -0.57 6.78 -9.77
C ILE A 121 -0.76 5.49 -10.56
N VAL A 122 -0.04 4.46 -10.13
CA VAL A 122 -0.19 3.08 -10.57
C VAL A 122 -0.64 2.27 -9.37
N SER A 123 -1.71 1.47 -9.52
CA SER A 123 -2.31 0.75 -8.40
C SER A 123 -2.91 -0.57 -8.83
N VAL A 124 -2.99 -1.52 -7.90
CA VAL A 124 -3.88 -2.68 -8.00
C VAL A 124 -5.06 -2.44 -7.07
N CYS A 125 -6.25 -2.55 -7.61
CA CYS A 125 -7.49 -2.18 -6.96
C CYS A 125 -8.40 -3.43 -6.84
N PRO A 126 -8.38 -4.15 -5.72
CA PRO A 126 -9.33 -5.23 -5.45
C PRO A 126 -10.75 -4.71 -5.36
N SER A 127 -11.71 -5.56 -5.70
CA SER A 127 -13.14 -5.29 -5.63
C SER A 127 -13.89 -6.50 -5.10
N LEU A 128 -14.97 -6.26 -4.36
CA LEU A 128 -15.90 -7.31 -3.95
C LEU A 128 -16.91 -7.67 -5.05
N LEU A 129 -17.07 -6.81 -6.07
CA LEU A 129 -18.14 -6.91 -7.08
C LEU A 129 -17.60 -7.22 -8.47
N ALA A 130 -16.27 -7.16 -8.68
CA ALA A 130 -15.63 -7.34 -9.99
C ALA A 130 -14.25 -7.99 -9.79
N PRO A 131 -13.61 -8.52 -10.85
CA PRO A 131 -12.21 -8.92 -10.79
C PRO A 131 -11.31 -7.78 -10.29
N PRO A 132 -10.20 -8.09 -9.60
CA PRO A 132 -9.19 -7.08 -9.27
C PRO A 132 -8.67 -6.39 -10.54
N GLN A 133 -8.35 -5.12 -10.46
CA GLN A 133 -7.89 -4.33 -11.61
C GLN A 133 -6.55 -3.66 -11.33
N ALA A 134 -5.63 -3.74 -12.30
CA ALA A 134 -4.51 -2.83 -12.37
C ALA A 134 -4.99 -1.53 -13.04
N ARG A 135 -4.64 -0.38 -12.45
CA ARG A 135 -5.09 0.95 -12.92
C ARG A 135 -3.93 1.93 -13.00
N ILE A 136 -4.02 2.84 -13.97
CA ILE A 136 -3.23 4.07 -14.02
C ILE A 136 -4.18 5.23 -13.81
N ILE A 137 -3.87 6.10 -12.86
CA ILE A 137 -4.71 7.25 -12.49
C ILE A 137 -3.87 8.51 -12.67
N ASP A 138 -4.40 9.48 -13.40
CA ASP A 138 -3.76 10.78 -13.56
C ASP A 138 -3.82 11.59 -12.26
N THR A 139 -2.70 12.15 -11.82
CA THR A 139 -2.62 12.90 -10.56
C THR A 139 -3.22 14.30 -10.63
N GLN A 140 -3.44 14.85 -11.81
CA GLN A 140 -4.01 16.18 -12.00
C GLN A 140 -5.51 16.13 -12.21
N THR A 141 -5.97 15.30 -13.16
CA THR A 141 -7.41 15.13 -13.44
C THR A 141 -8.10 14.13 -12.52
N ARG A 142 -7.32 13.21 -11.90
CA ARG A 142 -7.76 12.06 -11.09
C ARG A 142 -8.59 11.04 -11.86
N GLU A 143 -8.57 11.12 -13.17
CA GLU A 143 -9.24 10.17 -14.05
C GLU A 143 -8.43 8.86 -14.15
N ILE A 144 -9.14 7.75 -14.33
CA ILE A 144 -8.55 6.46 -14.66
C ILE A 144 -8.14 6.48 -16.13
N VAL A 145 -6.84 6.54 -16.39
CA VAL A 145 -6.26 6.59 -17.75
C VAL A 145 -6.21 5.22 -18.42
N ALA A 146 -5.94 4.18 -17.62
CA ALA A 146 -5.85 2.80 -18.11
C ALA A 146 -6.33 1.82 -17.05
N THR A 147 -6.94 0.72 -17.52
CA THR A 147 -7.39 -0.40 -16.68
C THR A 147 -7.02 -1.71 -17.35
N HIS A 148 -6.66 -2.71 -16.53
CA HIS A 148 -6.46 -4.10 -16.96
C HIS A 148 -7.03 -5.03 -15.89
N ASP A 149 -7.98 -5.90 -16.29
CA ASP A 149 -8.58 -6.89 -15.40
C ASP A 149 -7.57 -7.99 -15.09
N LEU A 150 -7.42 -8.33 -13.81
CA LEU A 150 -6.53 -9.38 -13.33
C LEU A 150 -7.30 -10.69 -13.17
N PRO A 151 -6.63 -11.85 -13.32
CA PRO A 151 -7.23 -13.13 -13.01
C PRO A 151 -7.74 -13.17 -11.57
N ASN A 152 -8.91 -13.78 -11.38
CA ASN A 152 -9.55 -13.92 -10.09
C ASN A 152 -9.82 -15.38 -9.78
N ALA A 153 -9.64 -15.76 -8.52
CA ALA A 153 -9.99 -17.06 -7.97
C ALA A 153 -10.65 -16.87 -6.60
N PRO A 154 -11.46 -17.83 -6.14
CA PRO A 154 -11.96 -17.84 -4.78
C PRO A 154 -10.81 -17.81 -3.77
N ASP A 155 -11.06 -17.14 -2.65
CA ASP A 155 -10.12 -17.17 -1.53
C ASP A 155 -10.16 -18.53 -0.83
N PRO A 156 -9.06 -19.00 -0.24
CA PRO A 156 -9.06 -20.21 0.56
C PRO A 156 -10.12 -20.16 1.67
N PRO A 157 -10.71 -21.31 2.05
CA PRO A 157 -11.70 -21.35 3.12
C PRO A 157 -11.20 -20.67 4.41
N GLY A 158 -12.08 -19.90 5.05
CA GLY A 158 -11.75 -19.17 6.28
C GLY A 158 -11.03 -17.85 6.09
N THR A 159 -10.79 -17.42 4.87
CA THR A 159 -10.19 -16.12 4.57
C THR A 159 -11.28 -15.03 4.53
N GLU A 160 -11.15 -14.03 5.39
CA GLU A 160 -12.01 -12.84 5.35
C GLU A 160 -11.53 -11.88 4.27
N ALA A 161 -12.42 -11.49 3.36
CA ALA A 161 -12.06 -10.69 2.17
C ALA A 161 -11.37 -9.36 2.51
N HIS A 162 -11.73 -8.72 3.63
CA HIS A 162 -11.14 -7.45 4.07
C HIS A 162 -9.74 -7.61 4.70
N GLN A 163 -9.33 -8.84 5.01
CA GLN A 163 -8.00 -9.20 5.54
C GLN A 163 -7.13 -9.90 4.49
N ASN A 164 -7.62 -10.06 3.27
CA ASN A 164 -6.88 -10.74 2.22
C ASN A 164 -6.15 -9.73 1.32
N PHE A 165 -4.83 -9.64 1.48
CA PHE A 165 -3.94 -8.81 0.68
C PHE A 165 -3.31 -9.55 -0.50
N THR A 166 -3.62 -10.84 -0.71
CA THR A 166 -3.20 -11.59 -1.89
C THR A 166 -3.91 -11.07 -3.14
N GLY A 167 -3.38 -11.39 -4.32
CA GLY A 167 -3.98 -10.92 -5.58
C GLY A 167 -3.61 -9.50 -5.96
N GLY A 168 -2.42 -9.04 -5.56
CA GLY A 168 -1.82 -7.78 -6.00
C GLY A 168 -1.80 -6.66 -4.96
N GLY A 169 -2.23 -6.91 -3.72
CA GLY A 169 -2.09 -5.92 -2.65
C GLY A 169 -0.64 -5.46 -2.45
N TYR A 170 0.31 -6.38 -2.62
CA TYR A 170 1.75 -6.11 -2.58
C TYR A 170 2.39 -6.26 -3.97
N PHE A 171 1.91 -5.52 -4.97
CA PHE A 171 2.59 -5.40 -6.25
C PHE A 171 3.81 -4.47 -6.14
N PHE A 172 4.70 -4.53 -7.11
CA PHE A 172 5.76 -3.54 -7.25
C PHE A 172 5.87 -3.00 -8.67
N LEU A 173 6.40 -1.79 -8.80
CA LEU A 173 6.75 -1.14 -10.05
C LEU A 173 8.26 -1.30 -10.30
N ASP A 174 8.64 -1.80 -11.47
CA ASP A 174 10.04 -2.02 -11.81
C ASP A 174 10.72 -0.79 -12.44
N ASP A 175 12.02 -0.92 -12.74
CA ASP A 175 12.86 0.11 -13.35
C ASP A 175 12.39 0.59 -14.75
N ARG A 176 11.37 -0.05 -15.32
CA ARG A 176 10.76 0.27 -16.63
C ARG A 176 9.28 0.61 -16.52
N ASP A 177 8.81 1.01 -15.35
CA ASP A 177 7.41 1.30 -15.07
C ASP A 177 6.45 0.12 -15.36
N ARG A 178 6.94 -1.13 -15.23
CA ARG A 178 6.08 -2.31 -15.35
C ARG A 178 5.60 -2.74 -13.97
N MET A 179 4.34 -3.07 -13.89
CA MET A 179 3.73 -3.65 -12.69
C MET A 179 4.04 -5.15 -12.64
N TRP A 180 4.61 -5.60 -11.55
CA TRP A 180 4.77 -7.01 -11.23
C TRP A 180 3.74 -7.39 -10.17
N ILE A 181 2.78 -8.22 -10.55
CA ILE A 181 1.56 -8.43 -9.77
C ILE A 181 1.41 -9.91 -9.44
N PRO A 182 1.56 -10.32 -8.17
CA PRO A 182 1.05 -11.61 -7.72
C PRO A 182 -0.48 -11.66 -7.88
N THR A 183 -1.00 -12.66 -8.58
CA THR A 183 -2.44 -12.80 -8.83
C THR A 183 -3.07 -13.83 -7.91
N LYS A 184 -4.40 -13.81 -7.78
CA LYS A 184 -5.16 -14.80 -7.02
C LYS A 184 -5.13 -16.22 -7.63
N THR A 185 -4.61 -16.34 -8.84
CA THR A 185 -4.45 -17.63 -9.55
C THR A 185 -3.03 -18.19 -9.46
N ASP A 186 -2.22 -17.69 -8.50
CA ASP A 186 -0.83 -18.14 -8.27
C ASP A 186 0.11 -17.92 -9.46
N HIS A 187 -0.16 -16.87 -10.22
CA HIS A 187 0.73 -16.35 -11.25
C HIS A 187 1.38 -15.04 -10.78
N ILE A 188 2.53 -14.70 -11.37
CA ILE A 188 3.10 -13.37 -11.33
C ILE A 188 2.99 -12.76 -12.72
N GLN A 189 2.06 -11.82 -12.89
CA GLN A 189 1.86 -11.10 -14.15
C GLN A 189 2.70 -9.84 -14.20
N VAL A 190 3.23 -9.54 -15.39
CA VAL A 190 3.99 -8.30 -15.65
C VAL A 190 3.22 -7.48 -16.67
N LEU A 191 2.66 -6.38 -16.24
CA LEU A 191 1.95 -5.44 -17.10
C LEU A 191 2.86 -4.26 -17.45
N GLY A 192 2.96 -3.94 -18.74
CA GLY A 192 3.65 -2.77 -19.23
C GLY A 192 2.69 -1.75 -19.81
N GLN A 193 3.08 -0.50 -19.82
CA GLN A 193 2.29 0.56 -20.48
C GLN A 193 2.49 0.55 -21.99
N SER A 194 1.46 0.94 -22.76
CA SER A 194 1.59 1.29 -24.17
C SER A 194 2.48 2.54 -24.33
N PRO A 195 3.08 2.81 -25.51
CA PRO A 195 3.97 3.96 -25.69
C PRO A 195 3.34 5.31 -25.34
N ASP A 196 2.05 5.47 -25.62
CA ASP A 196 1.26 6.66 -25.27
C ASP A 196 0.82 6.66 -23.79
N GLY A 197 0.94 5.52 -23.11
CA GLY A 197 0.56 5.34 -21.71
C GLY A 197 -0.95 5.25 -21.45
N SER A 198 -1.73 5.02 -22.51
CA SER A 198 -3.22 4.92 -22.43
C SER A 198 -3.73 3.51 -22.17
N ARG A 199 -2.87 2.49 -22.21
CA ARG A 199 -3.24 1.09 -21.97
C ARG A 199 -2.20 0.36 -21.13
N LEU A 200 -2.68 -0.62 -20.38
CA LEU A 200 -1.86 -1.65 -19.72
C LEU A 200 -1.91 -2.93 -20.55
N GLU A 201 -0.76 -3.51 -20.84
CA GLU A 201 -0.61 -4.68 -21.70
C GLU A 201 0.18 -5.77 -20.98
N LEU A 202 -0.31 -7.00 -21.00
CA LEU A 202 0.39 -8.15 -20.44
C LEU A 202 1.69 -8.40 -21.24
N ARG A 203 2.82 -8.33 -20.55
CA ARG A 203 4.17 -8.54 -21.13
C ARG A 203 4.72 -9.92 -20.82
N ARG A 204 4.41 -10.43 -19.61
CA ARG A 204 4.83 -11.74 -19.13
C ARG A 204 3.76 -12.28 -18.18
N ASP A 205 3.65 -13.60 -18.18
CA ASP A 205 2.85 -14.36 -17.22
C ASP A 205 3.69 -15.54 -16.74
N TYR A 206 4.01 -15.56 -15.46
CA TYR A 206 4.77 -16.63 -14.84
C TYR A 206 3.82 -17.49 -14.02
N ASP A 207 3.63 -18.72 -14.45
CA ASP A 207 2.82 -19.73 -13.77
C ASP A 207 3.62 -20.37 -12.62
N LEU A 208 3.17 -20.19 -11.38
CA LEU A 208 3.76 -20.78 -10.18
C LEU A 208 2.94 -21.96 -9.65
N THR A 209 1.83 -22.32 -10.28
CA THR A 209 0.98 -23.45 -9.88
C THR A 209 1.73 -24.79 -9.80
N PRO A 210 2.79 -25.07 -10.62
CA PRO A 210 3.56 -26.31 -10.47
C PRO A 210 4.31 -26.46 -9.15
N VAL A 211 4.51 -25.36 -8.40
CA VAL A 211 5.24 -25.37 -7.11
C VAL A 211 4.37 -24.93 -5.93
N LEU A 212 3.16 -24.45 -6.19
CA LEU A 212 2.19 -24.05 -5.18
C LEU A 212 1.00 -24.99 -5.18
N ASP A 213 0.37 -25.15 -4.03
CA ASP A 213 -0.89 -25.87 -3.91
C ASP A 213 -2.04 -24.86 -4.05
N PRO A 214 -2.81 -24.87 -5.14
CA PRO A 214 -3.85 -23.88 -5.37
C PRO A 214 -5.03 -23.96 -4.40
N GLU A 215 -5.17 -25.05 -3.64
CA GLU A 215 -6.23 -25.16 -2.63
C GLU A 215 -5.89 -24.44 -1.32
N THR A 216 -4.59 -24.32 -1.01
CA THR A 216 -4.15 -23.83 0.30
C THR A 216 -3.21 -22.62 0.23
N GLU A 217 -2.44 -22.50 -0.85
CA GLU A 217 -1.45 -21.44 -0.99
C GLU A 217 -1.98 -20.24 -1.76
N ARG A 218 -1.49 -19.06 -1.44
CA ARG A 218 -1.62 -17.83 -2.24
C ARG A 218 -0.34 -17.03 -2.12
N ILE A 219 0.08 -16.42 -3.21
CA ILE A 219 1.23 -15.54 -3.20
C ILE A 219 0.85 -14.25 -2.48
N THR A 220 1.50 -13.98 -1.35
CA THR A 220 1.28 -12.75 -0.59
C THR A 220 2.00 -11.58 -1.23
N SER A 221 3.30 -11.73 -1.55
CA SER A 221 4.13 -10.63 -2.04
C SER A 221 5.24 -11.14 -2.96
N ALA A 222 5.72 -10.27 -3.84
CA ALA A 222 6.89 -10.47 -4.67
C ALA A 222 7.74 -9.19 -4.76
N LEU A 223 9.08 -9.34 -4.79
CA LEU A 223 10.04 -8.23 -4.92
C LEU A 223 11.34 -8.70 -5.59
N PRO A 224 12.01 -7.86 -6.39
CA PRO A 224 13.32 -8.19 -6.94
C PRO A 224 14.43 -8.04 -5.88
N ASP A 225 15.40 -8.96 -5.89
CA ASP A 225 16.67 -8.71 -5.21
C ASP A 225 17.61 -7.82 -6.06
N TYR A 226 18.77 -7.47 -5.49
CA TYR A 226 19.76 -6.62 -6.16
C TYR A 226 20.50 -7.34 -7.30
N ASP A 227 20.33 -8.66 -7.46
CA ASP A 227 20.80 -9.47 -8.58
C ASP A 227 19.72 -9.63 -9.67
N GLY A 228 18.48 -9.20 -9.40
CA GLY A 228 17.34 -9.22 -10.32
C GLY A 228 16.54 -10.51 -10.33
N ARG A 229 16.70 -11.39 -9.33
CA ARG A 229 15.75 -12.48 -9.09
C ARG A 229 14.52 -11.93 -8.43
N ILE A 230 13.36 -12.46 -8.77
CA ILE A 230 12.12 -12.11 -8.09
C ILE A 230 11.94 -13.09 -6.93
N TRP A 231 11.99 -12.58 -5.72
CA TRP A 231 11.58 -13.31 -4.53
C TRP A 231 10.08 -13.25 -4.37
N PHE A 232 9.48 -14.29 -3.84
CA PHE A 232 8.07 -14.32 -3.47
C PHE A 232 7.85 -15.12 -2.18
N VAL A 233 6.77 -14.84 -1.50
CA VAL A 233 6.32 -15.55 -0.31
C VAL A 233 4.86 -15.94 -0.45
N THR A 234 4.47 -17.07 0.17
CA THR A 234 3.08 -17.50 0.26
C THR A 234 2.58 -17.51 1.70
N LYS A 235 1.25 -17.45 1.86
CA LYS A 235 0.61 -17.27 3.14
C LYS A 235 0.69 -18.52 4.03
N ALA A 236 -0.01 -19.58 3.67
CA ALA A 236 -0.41 -20.66 4.59
C ALA A 236 0.76 -21.50 5.15
N ASN A 237 1.65 -21.99 4.30
CA ASN A 237 2.79 -22.83 4.71
C ASN A 237 4.12 -22.09 4.64
N GLY A 238 4.09 -20.78 4.35
CA GLY A 238 5.28 -19.97 4.23
C GLY A 238 6.27 -20.52 3.24
N LYS A 239 5.85 -20.79 2.02
CA LYS A 239 6.79 -21.04 0.94
C LYS A 239 7.52 -19.76 0.63
N VAL A 240 8.84 -19.84 0.55
CA VAL A 240 9.72 -18.77 0.12
C VAL A 240 10.37 -19.21 -1.17
N GLY A 241 10.16 -18.45 -2.23
CA GLY A 241 10.66 -18.79 -3.55
C GLY A 241 11.46 -17.70 -4.22
N THR A 242 12.19 -18.10 -5.25
CA THR A 242 12.80 -17.20 -6.23
C THR A 242 12.38 -17.60 -7.63
N LEU A 243 12.16 -16.61 -8.47
CA LEU A 243 11.85 -16.74 -9.89
C LEU A 243 12.96 -16.06 -10.69
N ASP A 244 13.59 -16.79 -11.61
CA ASP A 244 14.47 -16.19 -12.61
C ASP A 244 13.60 -15.52 -13.70
N ARG A 245 13.66 -14.20 -13.78
CA ARG A 245 12.83 -13.42 -14.69
C ARG A 245 13.13 -13.61 -16.19
N LYS A 246 14.24 -14.26 -16.53
CA LYS A 246 14.63 -14.55 -17.94
C LYS A 246 14.14 -15.93 -18.37
N THR A 247 14.38 -16.93 -17.54
CA THR A 247 14.07 -18.34 -17.86
C THR A 247 12.69 -18.77 -17.36
N GLY A 248 12.12 -18.09 -16.35
CA GLY A 248 10.90 -18.51 -15.67
C GLY A 248 11.15 -19.62 -14.63
N GLU A 249 12.41 -19.99 -14.38
CA GLU A 249 12.74 -21.05 -13.44
C GLU A 249 12.43 -20.63 -12.00
N VAL A 250 11.67 -21.48 -11.30
CA VAL A 250 11.24 -21.26 -9.92
C VAL A 250 11.96 -22.23 -8.97
N ARG A 251 12.40 -21.72 -7.82
CA ARG A 251 12.99 -22.51 -6.74
C ARG A 251 12.32 -22.12 -5.43
N VAL A 252 11.92 -23.11 -4.63
CA VAL A 252 11.21 -22.89 -3.36
C VAL A 252 11.84 -23.65 -2.21
N ILE A 253 11.65 -23.13 -1.02
CA ILE A 253 11.72 -23.82 0.27
C ILE A 253 10.42 -23.58 1.03
N THR A 254 10.09 -24.44 1.97
CA THR A 254 8.92 -24.31 2.83
C THR A 254 9.41 -24.06 4.26
N LEU A 255 8.93 -23.04 4.94
CA LEU A 255 9.23 -22.76 6.33
C LEU A 255 8.32 -23.56 7.28
N GLY A 256 7.10 -23.88 6.84
CA GLY A 256 6.08 -24.53 7.66
C GLY A 256 5.44 -23.58 8.69
N GLU A 257 5.51 -22.27 8.42
CA GLU A 257 5.02 -21.18 9.24
C GLU A 257 4.22 -20.23 8.36
N GLU A 258 3.26 -19.50 8.90
CA GLU A 258 2.44 -18.56 8.13
C GLU A 258 3.20 -17.24 7.84
N ILE A 259 3.07 -16.71 6.60
CA ILE A 259 3.63 -15.41 6.22
C ILE A 259 2.49 -14.52 5.72
N GLU A 260 2.04 -13.61 6.56
CA GLU A 260 0.89 -12.76 6.27
C GLU A 260 1.25 -11.54 5.41
N ASN A 261 2.41 -10.93 5.67
CA ASN A 261 2.77 -9.62 5.11
C ASN A 261 3.85 -9.72 4.02
N SER A 262 4.18 -8.58 3.45
CA SER A 262 5.30 -8.44 2.53
C SER A 262 6.64 -8.59 3.26
N PHE A 263 7.73 -8.40 2.55
CA PHE A 263 9.09 -8.57 3.06
C PHE A 263 10.01 -7.47 2.55
N ALA A 264 11.11 -7.22 3.25
CA ALA A 264 12.13 -6.27 2.81
C ALA A 264 13.26 -6.96 2.06
N VAL A 265 13.91 -6.24 1.16
CA VAL A 265 15.09 -6.71 0.43
C VAL A 265 16.23 -5.73 0.61
N GLY A 266 17.35 -6.23 1.16
CA GLY A 266 18.63 -5.54 1.21
C GLY A 266 19.62 -6.10 0.19
N GLU A 267 20.75 -5.42 -0.02
CA GLU A 267 21.84 -5.92 -0.87
C GLU A 267 22.37 -7.29 -0.42
N ASP A 268 22.11 -7.65 0.81
CA ASP A 268 22.62 -8.86 1.48
C ASP A 268 21.57 -9.96 1.67
N GLY A 269 20.33 -9.78 1.17
CA GLY A 269 19.29 -10.79 1.12
C GLY A 269 17.87 -10.30 1.40
N ALA A 270 16.93 -11.25 1.43
CA ALA A 270 15.53 -11.01 1.77
C ALA A 270 15.30 -11.18 3.28
N TYR A 271 14.46 -10.31 3.84
CA TYR A 271 14.10 -10.25 5.25
C TYR A 271 12.61 -10.51 5.41
N ILE A 272 12.27 -11.67 5.95
CA ILE A 272 10.90 -12.20 5.99
C ILE A 272 10.53 -12.48 7.44
N VAL A 273 9.33 -12.12 7.84
CA VAL A 273 8.75 -12.48 9.14
C VAL A 273 7.61 -13.46 8.94
N SER A 274 7.61 -14.54 9.70
CA SER A 274 6.50 -15.48 9.83
C SER A 274 5.72 -15.19 11.12
N ASP A 275 4.69 -15.97 11.38
CA ASP A 275 3.96 -15.96 12.65
C ASP A 275 4.81 -16.34 13.88
N ASN A 276 6.05 -16.87 13.69
CA ASN A 276 6.93 -17.32 14.76
C ASN A 276 8.30 -16.64 14.78
N ARG A 277 8.87 -16.30 13.62
CA ARG A 277 10.28 -15.96 13.52
C ARG A 277 10.56 -14.86 12.50
N MET A 278 11.62 -14.11 12.76
CA MET A 278 12.27 -13.27 11.78
C MET A 278 13.37 -14.05 11.05
N TYR A 279 13.42 -13.98 9.73
CA TYR A 279 14.37 -14.65 8.86
C TYR A 279 15.16 -13.67 8.03
N ARG A 280 16.42 -14.00 7.79
CA ARG A 280 17.18 -13.49 6.66
C ARG A 280 17.52 -14.66 5.74
N LEU A 281 17.22 -14.50 4.45
CA LEU A 281 17.49 -15.50 3.41
C LEU A 281 18.38 -14.92 2.31
N ARG A 282 19.07 -15.80 1.61
CA ARG A 282 19.80 -15.51 0.37
C ARG A 282 19.56 -16.61 -0.65
N ALA A 283 19.62 -16.28 -1.93
CA ALA A 283 19.67 -17.29 -2.97
C ALA A 283 21.12 -17.86 -3.06
N ASN A 284 21.23 -19.18 -3.23
CA ASN A 284 22.50 -19.79 -3.60
C ASN A 284 22.80 -19.58 -5.10
N ARG A 285 23.93 -20.11 -5.59
CA ARG A 285 24.32 -19.98 -7.00
C ARG A 285 23.27 -20.55 -7.98
N ALA A 286 22.54 -21.60 -7.59
CA ALA A 286 21.45 -22.18 -8.36
C ALA A 286 20.10 -21.46 -8.19
N GLY A 287 20.08 -20.33 -7.51
CA GLY A 287 18.87 -19.54 -7.26
C GLY A 287 18.02 -20.01 -6.09
N ARG A 288 18.32 -21.16 -5.45
CA ARG A 288 17.47 -21.67 -4.36
C ARG A 288 17.61 -20.85 -3.08
N PRO A 289 16.49 -20.46 -2.43
CA PRO A 289 16.53 -19.80 -1.13
C PRO A 289 17.27 -20.62 -0.07
N GLN A 290 18.05 -19.94 0.78
CA GLN A 290 18.74 -20.52 1.93
C GLN A 290 18.63 -19.60 3.13
N ILE A 291 18.27 -20.13 4.28
CA ILE A 291 18.22 -19.40 5.53
C ILE A 291 19.64 -19.06 5.97
N VAL A 292 19.95 -17.76 6.10
CA VAL A 292 21.21 -17.26 6.62
C VAL A 292 21.19 -17.24 8.13
N TRP A 293 20.08 -16.77 8.71
CA TRP A 293 19.78 -16.83 10.13
C TRP A 293 18.25 -16.72 10.34
N SER A 294 17.80 -17.20 11.48
CA SER A 294 16.45 -16.94 12.00
C SER A 294 16.49 -16.63 13.48
N SER A 295 15.51 -15.90 13.98
CA SER A 295 15.38 -15.54 15.40
C SER A 295 13.92 -15.38 15.78
N GLY A 296 13.49 -16.05 16.84
CA GLY A 296 12.13 -15.91 17.38
C GLY A 296 11.91 -14.52 18.00
N TYR A 297 10.65 -14.17 18.15
CA TYR A 297 10.18 -12.97 18.84
C TYR A 297 9.13 -13.35 19.91
N PRO A 298 8.88 -12.49 20.90
CA PRO A 298 7.80 -12.70 21.87
C PRO A 298 6.43 -12.78 21.17
N ASN A 299 5.63 -13.76 21.52
CA ASN A 299 4.32 -13.99 20.94
C ASN A 299 3.34 -14.45 22.01
N SER A 300 2.17 -13.83 22.09
CA SER A 300 1.10 -14.20 23.03
C SER A 300 0.33 -15.45 22.59
N GLY A 301 0.41 -15.84 21.33
CA GLY A 301 -0.40 -16.90 20.73
C GLY A 301 -1.87 -16.51 20.52
N ILE A 302 -2.22 -15.23 20.70
CA ILE A 302 -3.57 -14.71 20.58
C ILE A 302 -3.68 -13.89 19.29
N VAL A 303 -4.73 -14.12 18.49
CA VAL A 303 -5.13 -13.22 17.41
C VAL A 303 -5.82 -12.02 18.06
N LYS A 304 -5.12 -10.89 18.10
CA LYS A 304 -5.64 -9.67 18.73
C LYS A 304 -6.61 -8.94 17.79
N PRO A 305 -7.55 -8.14 18.33
CA PRO A 305 -8.41 -7.30 17.50
C PRO A 305 -7.57 -6.37 16.60
N SER A 306 -7.68 -6.50 15.32
CA SER A 306 -6.95 -5.94 14.18
C SER A 306 -6.01 -6.90 13.46
N GLN A 307 -5.59 -8.00 14.08
CA GLN A 307 -4.65 -8.92 13.48
C GLN A 307 -5.33 -10.00 12.64
N VAL A 308 -4.65 -10.44 11.59
CA VAL A 308 -5.08 -11.54 10.72
C VAL A 308 -4.70 -12.90 11.32
N ASN A 309 -3.55 -12.97 11.97
CA ASN A 309 -3.08 -14.16 12.68
C ASN A 309 -2.40 -13.80 14.01
N ALA A 310 -1.94 -14.81 14.75
CA ALA A 310 -1.24 -14.63 16.03
C ALA A 310 0.26 -14.32 15.86
N GLY A 311 0.66 -13.71 14.75
CA GLY A 311 2.04 -13.39 14.44
C GLY A 311 2.37 -11.89 14.51
N SER A 312 3.52 -11.54 13.92
CA SER A 312 3.87 -10.15 13.64
C SER A 312 3.00 -9.60 12.53
N GLY A 313 2.26 -8.54 12.78
CA GLY A 313 1.44 -7.86 11.78
C GLY A 313 2.22 -6.90 10.86
N THR A 314 3.56 -6.94 10.84
CA THR A 314 4.38 -5.94 10.14
C THR A 314 5.21 -6.54 9.01
N THR A 315 5.27 -5.86 7.86
CA THR A 315 6.38 -6.07 6.92
C THR A 315 7.69 -5.66 7.60
N PRO A 316 8.76 -6.48 7.57
CA PRO A 316 10.05 -6.09 8.15
C PRO A 316 10.59 -4.80 7.54
N THR A 317 11.14 -3.92 8.36
CA THR A 317 11.69 -2.62 7.94
C THR A 317 13.19 -2.57 8.19
N LEU A 318 13.99 -2.38 7.13
CA LEU A 318 15.43 -2.23 7.22
C LEU A 318 15.83 -0.83 7.69
N MET A 319 16.86 -0.75 8.51
CA MET A 319 17.36 0.49 9.10
C MET A 319 18.81 0.74 8.74
N THR A 320 19.22 2.00 8.78
CA THR A 320 20.64 2.37 8.64
C THR A 320 21.51 1.72 9.72
N GLY A 321 22.66 1.17 9.32
CA GLY A 321 23.65 0.59 10.24
C GLY A 321 23.53 -0.91 10.42
N GLY A 322 22.81 -1.61 9.55
CA GLY A 322 22.73 -3.07 9.55
C GLY A 322 21.74 -3.63 10.56
N TYR A 323 20.55 -3.04 10.62
CA TYR A 323 19.45 -3.49 11.47
C TYR A 323 18.17 -3.73 10.66
N VAL A 324 17.30 -4.59 11.20
CA VAL A 324 15.94 -4.82 10.73
C VAL A 324 15.00 -4.84 11.92
N ALA A 325 13.82 -4.26 11.76
CA ALA A 325 12.82 -4.14 12.81
C ALA A 325 11.48 -4.73 12.39
N ILE A 326 10.75 -5.25 13.36
CA ILE A 326 9.36 -5.68 13.28
C ILE A 326 8.63 -5.25 14.55
N THR A 327 7.30 -5.36 14.58
CA THR A 327 6.59 -5.53 15.85
C THR A 327 6.43 -7.01 16.15
N ASP A 328 6.21 -7.35 17.42
CA ASP A 328 5.84 -8.70 17.84
C ASP A 328 4.34 -8.80 18.20
N ASN A 329 3.93 -9.98 18.63
CA ASN A 329 2.58 -10.23 19.13
C ASN A 329 2.53 -10.44 20.67
N ALA A 330 3.51 -9.91 21.41
CA ALA A 330 3.43 -9.90 22.87
C ALA A 330 2.33 -8.97 23.39
N ASP A 331 2.03 -9.07 24.67
CA ASP A 331 1.11 -8.17 25.35
C ASP A 331 1.78 -7.55 26.58
N PRO A 332 2.11 -6.24 26.57
CA PRO A 332 1.94 -5.31 25.44
C PRO A 332 2.82 -5.64 24.25
N MET A 333 2.43 -5.17 23.06
CA MET A 333 3.21 -5.28 21.82
C MET A 333 4.57 -4.59 21.95
N ASN A 334 5.60 -5.18 21.34
CA ASN A 334 6.93 -4.57 21.31
C ASN A 334 7.36 -4.21 19.88
N VAL A 335 8.22 -3.22 19.79
CA VAL A 335 9.14 -3.04 18.66
C VAL A 335 10.38 -3.90 18.92
N VAL A 336 10.70 -4.79 17.98
CA VAL A 336 11.84 -5.72 18.08
C VAL A 336 12.85 -5.42 16.99
N VAL A 337 14.11 -5.21 17.37
CA VAL A 337 15.18 -4.87 16.43
C VAL A 337 16.23 -5.99 16.43
N TYR A 338 16.67 -6.37 15.22
CA TYR A 338 17.71 -7.39 15.02
C TYR A 338 18.89 -6.82 14.23
N ARG A 339 20.11 -7.34 14.47
CA ARG A 339 21.24 -7.13 13.58
C ARG A 339 21.10 -7.96 12.31
N THR A 340 21.45 -7.38 11.18
CA THR A 340 21.37 -8.08 9.88
C THR A 340 22.59 -8.94 9.59
N ALA A 341 23.73 -8.70 10.22
CA ALA A 341 24.99 -9.39 9.97
C ALA A 341 24.85 -10.92 9.95
N ARG A 342 25.55 -11.60 9.02
CA ARG A 342 25.54 -13.07 8.93
C ARG A 342 26.14 -13.73 10.16
N ARG A 343 27.29 -13.22 10.59
CA ARG A 343 28.02 -13.68 11.78
C ARG A 343 28.04 -12.58 12.81
N LEU A 344 27.90 -12.96 14.05
CA LEU A 344 28.03 -12.09 15.21
C LEU A 344 29.34 -12.45 15.94
N HIS A 345 30.02 -11.46 16.46
CA HIS A 345 31.31 -11.60 17.14
C HIS A 345 31.19 -11.32 18.66
N GLY A 346 30.17 -11.95 19.26
CA GLY A 346 29.82 -11.75 20.68
C GLY A 346 28.57 -10.92 20.90
N GLU A 347 28.07 -10.19 19.88
CA GLU A 347 26.85 -9.41 20.00
C GLU A 347 25.60 -10.30 19.97
N ARG A 348 24.49 -9.84 20.53
CA ARG A 348 23.20 -10.53 20.44
C ARG A 348 22.55 -10.27 19.08
N ARG A 349 21.89 -11.29 18.50
CA ARG A 349 21.06 -11.12 17.28
C ARG A 349 19.95 -10.11 17.51
N LYS A 350 19.17 -10.30 18.56
CA LYS A 350 18.13 -9.39 19.00
C LYS A 350 18.76 -8.28 19.83
N VAL A 351 18.69 -7.06 19.32
CA VAL A 351 19.26 -5.86 19.95
C VAL A 351 18.38 -5.40 21.10
N CYS A 352 17.08 -5.29 20.83
CA CYS A 352 16.11 -4.87 21.82
C CYS A 352 14.71 -5.45 21.55
N THR A 353 13.93 -5.44 22.61
CA THR A 353 12.50 -5.69 22.64
C THR A 353 11.90 -4.56 23.47
N GLN A 354 11.35 -3.54 22.81
CA GLN A 354 10.85 -2.32 23.46
C GLN A 354 9.33 -2.33 23.48
N PRO A 355 8.71 -2.47 24.67
CA PRO A 355 7.24 -2.36 24.78
C PRO A 355 6.72 -1.00 24.30
N VAL A 356 5.58 -1.03 23.62
CA VAL A 356 4.84 0.14 23.15
C VAL A 356 3.36 -0.03 23.49
N PHE A 357 2.72 1.08 23.84
CA PHE A 357 1.31 1.14 24.24
C PHE A 357 0.97 0.34 25.50
N GLY A 358 -0.33 0.10 25.77
CA GLY A 358 -0.82 -0.60 26.95
C GLY A 358 -1.01 -2.10 26.74
N ALA A 359 -0.94 -2.88 27.81
CA ALA A 359 -1.34 -4.28 27.81
C ALA A 359 -2.84 -4.40 27.52
N GLY A 360 -3.26 -5.41 26.76
CA GLY A 360 -4.64 -5.60 26.33
C GLY A 360 -5.17 -4.53 25.36
N ALA A 361 -4.30 -3.62 24.87
CA ALA A 361 -4.67 -2.45 24.08
C ALA A 361 -3.63 -2.13 22.99
N SER A 362 -2.88 -3.12 22.51
CA SER A 362 -1.79 -2.92 21.56
C SER A 362 -1.71 -4.03 20.51
N ALA A 363 -1.82 -3.63 19.23
CA ALA A 363 -1.60 -4.45 18.06
C ALA A 363 -1.40 -3.56 16.83
N THR A 364 -0.74 -4.06 15.79
CA THR A 364 -0.67 -3.41 14.50
C THR A 364 -0.57 -4.42 13.37
N GLU A 365 -1.15 -4.08 12.21
CA GLU A 365 -0.99 -4.75 10.92
C GLU A 365 -0.23 -3.85 9.92
N ASN A 366 0.38 -2.77 10.41
CA ASN A 366 1.11 -1.81 9.58
C ASN A 366 2.61 -1.84 9.85
N SER A 367 3.39 -1.66 8.78
CA SER A 367 4.84 -1.61 8.84
C SER A 367 5.35 -0.41 9.65
N LEU A 368 6.58 -0.54 10.13
CA LEU A 368 7.25 0.53 10.84
C LEU A 368 7.80 1.58 9.87
N ILE A 369 7.61 2.85 10.18
CA ILE A 369 8.33 3.93 9.50
C ILE A 369 9.75 4.02 10.06
N THR A 370 10.77 4.13 9.19
CA THR A 370 12.15 4.34 9.65
C THR A 370 12.76 5.65 9.17
N ALA A 371 13.44 6.34 10.07
CA ALA A 371 14.27 7.50 9.75
C ALA A 371 15.58 7.50 10.56
N GLY A 372 16.67 7.09 9.89
CA GLY A 372 17.98 6.93 10.52
C GLY A 372 18.00 5.77 11.51
N ARG A 373 18.04 6.08 12.80
CA ARG A 373 18.01 5.10 13.91
C ARG A 373 16.69 5.10 14.67
N SER A 374 15.65 5.68 14.10
CA SER A 374 14.34 5.84 14.73
C SER A 374 13.29 5.03 13.97
N LEU A 375 12.37 4.49 14.71
CA LEU A 375 11.20 3.75 14.25
C LEU A 375 9.94 4.43 14.75
N ILE A 376 8.92 4.54 13.91
CA ILE A 376 7.56 4.94 14.30
C ILE A 376 6.66 3.73 14.14
N VAL A 377 5.84 3.49 15.13
CA VAL A 377 4.82 2.45 15.15
C VAL A 377 3.44 3.07 15.39
N GLU A 378 2.45 2.51 14.76
CA GLU A 378 1.04 2.83 14.92
C GLU A 378 0.32 1.74 15.71
N ASN A 379 -0.75 2.10 16.43
CA ASN A 379 -1.64 1.17 17.12
C ASN A 379 -2.95 1.04 16.35
N ASN A 380 -3.27 -0.17 15.89
CA ASN A 380 -4.54 -0.48 15.22
C ASN A 380 -5.49 -1.30 16.11
N TYR A 381 -5.14 -1.56 17.38
CA TYR A 381 -5.93 -2.43 18.24
C TYR A 381 -7.40 -2.05 18.27
N GLY A 382 -8.28 -3.01 18.01
CA GLY A 382 -9.72 -2.80 17.94
C GLY A 382 -10.28 -2.65 16.51
N TYR A 383 -9.46 -2.48 15.48
CA TYR A 383 -9.94 -2.50 14.10
C TYR A 383 -10.25 -3.94 13.68
N GLN A 384 -11.50 -4.28 13.49
CA GLN A 384 -11.90 -5.63 13.11
C GLN A 384 -12.24 -5.76 11.63
N ASN A 385 -12.94 -4.77 11.08
CA ASN A 385 -13.34 -4.76 9.67
C ASN A 385 -13.78 -3.34 9.25
N PRO A 386 -13.95 -3.07 7.95
CA PRO A 386 -14.37 -1.76 7.45
C PRO A 386 -15.75 -1.30 7.93
N PHE A 387 -16.63 -2.23 8.35
CA PHE A 387 -17.98 -1.94 8.79
C PHE A 387 -18.04 -1.61 10.31
N GLY A 388 -17.03 -1.99 11.07
CA GLY A 388 -16.96 -1.72 12.52
C GLY A 388 -17.21 -0.26 12.89
N PRO A 389 -16.65 0.72 12.17
CA PRO A 389 -16.93 2.13 12.40
C PRO A 389 -18.40 2.51 12.32
N MET A 390 -19.19 1.88 11.45
CA MET A 390 -20.63 2.14 11.31
C MET A 390 -21.42 1.70 12.54
N THR A 391 -20.90 0.79 13.33
CA THR A 391 -21.49 0.31 14.58
C THR A 391 -20.91 1.01 15.82
N GLY A 392 -20.12 2.09 15.62
CA GLY A 392 -19.49 2.83 16.72
C GLY A 392 -18.22 2.18 17.28
N ALA A 393 -17.70 1.12 16.65
CA ALA A 393 -16.44 0.52 17.07
C ALA A 393 -15.27 1.51 16.92
N LEU A 394 -14.52 1.68 17.98
CA LEU A 394 -13.34 2.54 18.02
C LEU A 394 -12.09 1.68 18.17
N THR A 395 -11.00 2.12 17.52
CA THR A 395 -9.68 1.56 17.75
C THR A 395 -9.00 2.26 18.92
N GLU A 396 -8.01 1.63 19.53
CA GLU A 396 -7.16 2.31 20.49
C GLU A 396 -6.31 3.38 19.80
N PRO A 397 -6.08 4.53 20.43
CA PRO A 397 -5.18 5.54 19.88
C PRO A 397 -3.73 5.09 20.02
N GLY A 398 -2.87 5.59 19.18
CA GLY A 398 -1.45 5.46 19.44
C GLY A 398 -0.54 5.60 18.23
N PHE A 399 0.45 6.49 18.40
CA PHE A 399 1.69 6.45 17.66
C PHE A 399 2.84 6.49 18.66
N ALA A 400 3.89 5.73 18.40
CA ALA A 400 5.05 5.75 19.29
C ALA A 400 6.34 5.82 18.48
N ARG A 401 7.35 6.50 19.04
CA ARG A 401 8.70 6.52 18.48
C ARG A 401 9.66 5.78 19.37
N VAL A 402 10.36 4.81 18.77
CA VAL A 402 11.44 4.06 19.39
C VAL A 402 12.75 4.41 18.69
N ASP A 403 13.76 4.83 19.45
CA ASP A 403 15.10 5.10 18.94
C ASP A 403 16.06 3.97 19.35
N LEU A 404 16.83 3.47 18.40
CA LEU A 404 17.98 2.62 18.66
C LEU A 404 19.09 3.44 19.35
N ASP A 405 19.66 2.93 20.41
CA ASP A 405 20.73 3.58 21.17
C ASP A 405 21.99 3.82 20.33
N ARG A 406 22.80 4.82 20.72
CA ARG A 406 23.98 5.23 19.94
C ARG A 406 25.02 4.11 19.77
N ASP A 407 25.20 3.28 20.79
CA ASP A 407 26.07 2.10 20.77
C ASP A 407 25.47 0.95 19.95
N GLY A 408 24.16 0.96 19.70
CA GLY A 408 23.47 -0.10 18.99
C GLY A 408 23.17 -1.35 19.83
N GLU A 409 23.22 -1.22 21.17
CA GLU A 409 23.02 -2.33 22.10
C GLU A 409 21.63 -2.34 22.76
N GLY A 410 20.82 -1.27 22.54
CA GLY A 410 19.49 -1.13 23.10
C GLY A 410 18.60 -0.20 22.29
N CYS A 411 17.36 -0.06 22.76
CA CYS A 411 16.37 0.88 22.24
C CYS A 411 15.70 1.61 23.39
N ARG A 412 15.14 2.77 23.09
CA ARG A 412 14.32 3.52 24.02
C ARG A 412 13.08 4.10 23.39
N LEU A 413 11.97 4.07 24.08
CA LEU A 413 10.76 4.79 23.77
C LEU A 413 11.04 6.30 23.96
N ARG A 414 10.77 7.11 22.93
CA ARG A 414 11.02 8.54 22.93
C ARG A 414 9.78 9.33 23.27
N TRP A 415 8.66 8.95 22.69
CA TRP A 415 7.35 9.54 22.92
C TRP A 415 6.26 8.56 22.51
N THR A 416 5.09 8.72 23.08
CA THR A 416 3.83 8.14 22.67
C THR A 416 2.81 9.25 22.47
N ASN A 417 2.15 9.27 21.32
CA ASN A 417 0.97 10.08 21.07
C ASN A 417 -0.26 9.23 21.39
N THR A 418 -1.12 9.70 22.27
CA THR A 418 -2.34 9.02 22.71
C THR A 418 -3.61 9.70 22.20
N ASP A 419 -3.47 10.72 21.36
CA ASP A 419 -4.59 11.51 20.82
C ASP A 419 -5.00 11.02 19.45
N ALA A 420 -4.01 10.67 18.59
CA ALA A 420 -4.25 10.23 17.22
C ALA A 420 -4.72 8.76 17.21
N ARG A 421 -5.91 8.56 16.68
CA ARG A 421 -6.57 7.26 16.53
C ARG A 421 -6.67 6.91 15.05
N ALA A 422 -5.76 6.07 14.57
CA ALA A 422 -5.69 5.65 13.18
C ALA A 422 -6.15 4.18 13.06
N PRO A 423 -7.32 3.91 12.47
CA PRO A 423 -7.86 2.55 12.46
C PRO A 423 -7.00 1.55 11.70
N SER A 424 -6.51 1.92 10.52
CA SER A 424 -5.87 0.94 9.63
C SER A 424 -4.95 1.54 8.57
N VAL A 425 -4.66 2.86 8.58
CA VAL A 425 -3.85 3.47 7.53
C VAL A 425 -2.39 3.05 7.64
N VAL A 426 -1.71 2.78 6.52
CA VAL A 426 -0.24 2.72 6.51
C VAL A 426 0.30 4.16 6.45
N PRO A 427 0.76 4.72 7.59
CA PRO A 427 1.18 6.11 7.67
C PRO A 427 2.50 6.34 6.95
N LYS A 428 2.79 7.59 6.59
CA LYS A 428 4.02 7.97 5.89
C LYS A 428 4.70 9.16 6.53
N LEU A 429 6.02 9.14 6.50
CA LEU A 429 6.86 10.24 6.98
C LEU A 429 7.41 11.02 5.79
N SER A 430 7.25 12.34 5.80
CA SER A 430 8.06 13.22 4.96
C SER A 430 9.35 13.62 5.71
N THR A 431 10.49 13.18 5.21
CA THR A 431 11.78 13.58 5.78
C THR A 431 12.14 15.05 5.46
N ARG A 432 11.39 15.68 4.55
CA ARG A 432 11.57 17.12 4.19
C ARG A 432 10.83 18.03 5.15
N THR A 433 9.61 17.66 5.53
CA THR A 433 8.80 18.46 6.47
C THR A 433 9.01 18.02 7.92
N GLY A 434 9.36 16.74 8.18
CA GLY A 434 9.41 16.15 9.51
C GLY A 434 8.02 15.88 10.07
N LEU A 435 7.02 15.66 9.20
CA LEU A 435 5.67 15.32 9.56
C LEU A 435 5.38 13.85 9.19
N ILE A 436 4.70 13.15 10.09
CA ILE A 436 4.07 11.87 9.85
C ILE A 436 2.64 12.17 9.42
N TYR A 437 2.23 11.66 8.28
CA TYR A 437 0.86 11.75 7.77
C TYR A 437 0.12 10.49 8.11
N ALA A 438 -1.04 10.65 8.74
CA ALA A 438 -1.94 9.59 9.13
C ALA A 438 -3.38 9.91 8.68
N TYR A 439 -4.25 8.91 8.75
CA TYR A 439 -5.67 9.04 8.48
C TYR A 439 -6.42 8.53 9.71
N THR A 440 -7.05 9.45 10.43
CA THR A 440 -7.52 9.23 11.79
C THR A 440 -9.03 9.39 11.93
N ARG A 441 -9.55 8.89 13.04
CA ARG A 441 -10.92 9.11 13.49
C ARG A 441 -10.89 9.77 14.85
N PRO A 442 -11.58 10.92 15.06
CA PRO A 442 -11.60 11.58 16.36
C PRO A 442 -12.25 10.70 17.43
N PRO A 443 -11.67 10.68 18.66
CA PRO A 443 -12.12 9.76 19.72
C PRO A 443 -13.50 10.09 20.27
N ASP A 444 -13.92 11.35 20.26
CA ASP A 444 -15.00 11.85 21.12
C ASP A 444 -16.36 11.98 20.42
N LEU A 445 -16.44 11.72 19.12
CA LEU A 445 -17.63 12.12 18.38
C LEU A 445 -18.62 11.00 18.08
N GLY A 446 -18.34 9.75 18.44
CA GLY A 446 -19.18 8.61 18.03
C GLY A 446 -19.45 8.59 16.53
N ALA A 447 -18.72 9.43 15.81
CA ALA A 447 -18.97 9.83 14.45
C ALA A 447 -18.02 9.08 13.50
N GLU A 448 -18.53 8.80 12.33
CA GLU A 448 -17.85 8.12 11.25
C GLU A 448 -16.91 9.03 10.45
N GLY A 449 -16.47 10.15 11.04
CA GLY A 449 -15.61 11.15 10.41
C GLY A 449 -14.18 10.69 10.30
N TYR A 450 -13.60 10.84 9.13
CA TYR A 450 -12.18 10.60 8.84
C TYR A 450 -11.45 11.91 8.63
N TYR A 451 -10.21 11.95 9.13
CA TYR A 451 -9.36 13.13 9.09
C TYR A 451 -7.97 12.79 8.57
N TRP A 452 -7.45 13.61 7.67
CA TRP A 452 -6.02 13.71 7.44
C TRP A 452 -5.37 14.33 8.67
N THR A 453 -4.35 13.69 9.23
CA THR A 453 -3.70 14.15 10.44
C THR A 453 -2.19 14.19 10.27
N ALA A 454 -1.57 15.28 10.70
CA ALA A 454 -0.12 15.40 10.73
C ALA A 454 0.40 15.35 12.17
N ILE A 455 1.43 14.55 12.38
CA ILE A 455 2.10 14.39 13.67
C ILE A 455 3.57 14.82 13.52
N ASP A 456 4.06 15.69 14.39
CA ASP A 456 5.46 16.09 14.40
C ASP A 456 6.35 14.93 14.86
N TRP A 457 7.22 14.49 13.99
CA TRP A 457 8.08 13.32 14.21
C TRP A 457 9.03 13.46 15.43
N ARG A 458 9.39 14.67 15.84
CA ARG A 458 10.31 14.91 16.96
C ARG A 458 9.62 14.80 18.30
N SER A 459 8.45 15.41 18.40
CA SER A 459 7.70 15.55 19.64
C SER A 459 6.57 14.52 19.81
N GLY A 460 6.10 13.92 18.71
CA GLY A 460 4.91 13.07 18.70
C GLY A 460 3.59 13.84 18.82
N ARG A 461 3.61 15.18 18.84
CA ARG A 461 2.39 15.97 18.97
C ARG A 461 1.63 16.02 17.66
N THR A 462 0.31 15.87 17.73
CA THR A 462 -0.59 16.20 16.63
C THR A 462 -0.47 17.68 16.31
N VAL A 463 -0.21 18.01 15.06
CA VAL A 463 0.00 19.39 14.59
C VAL A 463 -1.27 19.97 14.03
N TRP A 464 -1.94 19.21 13.19
CA TRP A 464 -3.23 19.56 12.62
C TRP A 464 -3.99 18.29 12.17
N SER A 465 -5.32 18.46 12.06
CA SER A 465 -6.24 17.51 11.48
C SER A 465 -7.19 18.20 10.51
N ARG A 466 -7.40 17.62 9.32
CA ARG A 466 -8.28 18.14 8.27
C ARG A 466 -9.33 17.10 7.92
N TYR A 467 -10.60 17.45 8.05
CA TYR A 467 -11.71 16.58 7.67
C TYR A 467 -11.63 16.14 6.22
N ALA A 468 -11.78 14.86 5.96
CA ALA A 468 -11.75 14.24 4.64
C ALA A 468 -13.15 13.81 4.18
N GLY A 469 -13.96 13.27 5.09
CA GLY A 469 -15.29 12.77 4.80
C GLY A 469 -15.77 11.79 5.88
N SER A 470 -16.90 11.13 5.67
CA SER A 470 -17.51 10.25 6.67
C SER A 470 -18.12 8.98 6.07
N GLY A 471 -18.28 7.98 6.92
CA GLY A 471 -18.92 6.71 6.60
C GLY A 471 -18.00 5.71 5.89
N LEU A 472 -18.56 4.54 5.59
CA LEU A 472 -17.87 3.44 4.91
C LEU A 472 -17.16 3.88 3.61
N PRO A 473 -17.73 4.75 2.76
CA PRO A 473 -17.07 5.20 1.53
C PRO A 473 -15.69 5.81 1.75
N TYR A 474 -15.42 6.38 2.93
CA TYR A 474 -14.15 6.99 3.30
C TYR A 474 -13.22 6.09 4.13
N ASN A 475 -13.61 4.85 4.40
CA ASN A 475 -12.74 3.89 5.07
C ASN A 475 -11.60 3.44 4.15
N ASN A 476 -10.37 3.50 4.63
CA ASN A 476 -9.18 3.17 3.84
C ASN A 476 -8.75 1.70 3.91
N ASN A 477 -9.25 0.91 4.85
CA ASN A 477 -8.98 -0.53 5.03
C ASN A 477 -7.54 -0.95 4.66
N TYR A 478 -6.57 -0.56 5.47
CA TYR A 478 -5.14 -0.84 5.31
C TYR A 478 -4.46 -0.23 4.06
N ALA A 479 -5.13 0.67 3.34
CA ALA A 479 -4.46 1.42 2.29
C ALA A 479 -3.35 2.31 2.84
N GLY A 480 -2.30 2.47 2.04
CA GLY A 480 -1.15 3.32 2.37
C GLY A 480 -1.31 4.73 1.82
N ILE A 481 -0.93 5.73 2.62
CA ILE A 481 -0.76 7.10 2.12
C ILE A 481 0.40 7.12 1.11
N ALA A 482 0.25 7.88 0.04
CA ALA A 482 1.34 8.17 -0.89
C ALA A 482 1.53 9.68 -1.01
N LEU A 483 2.80 10.14 -1.03
CA LEU A 483 3.13 11.54 -1.27
C LEU A 483 3.58 11.71 -2.72
N GLY A 484 2.87 12.49 -3.50
CA GLY A 484 3.17 12.79 -4.89
C GLY A 484 4.36 13.73 -5.06
N ALA A 485 4.83 13.87 -6.30
CA ALA A 485 5.87 14.86 -6.65
C ALA A 485 5.33 16.30 -6.66
N ASP A 486 4.03 16.45 -6.64
CA ASP A 486 3.25 17.68 -6.57
C ASP A 486 2.92 18.12 -5.12
N ASP A 487 3.59 17.50 -4.14
CA ASP A 487 3.40 17.70 -2.70
C ASP A 487 2.01 17.34 -2.16
N THR A 488 1.18 16.65 -2.98
CA THR A 488 -0.14 16.15 -2.62
C THR A 488 -0.02 14.81 -1.90
N ALA A 489 -0.79 14.62 -0.84
CA ALA A 489 -1.01 13.32 -0.21
C ALA A 489 -2.23 12.65 -0.85
N TYR A 490 -2.08 11.35 -1.18
CA TYR A 490 -3.09 10.51 -1.81
C TYR A 490 -3.40 9.31 -0.92
N LEU A 491 -4.65 8.88 -0.87
CA LEU A 491 -5.06 7.68 -0.13
C LEU A 491 -6.27 7.05 -0.82
N GLY A 492 -6.17 5.75 -1.11
CA GLY A 492 -7.31 4.97 -1.54
C GLY A 492 -8.30 4.73 -0.39
N VAL A 493 -9.58 4.84 -0.69
CA VAL A 493 -10.69 4.55 0.23
C VAL A 493 -11.71 3.66 -0.47
N THR A 494 -12.64 3.06 0.27
CA THR A 494 -13.56 2.04 -0.27
C THR A 494 -14.38 2.49 -1.47
N ALA A 495 -14.69 3.77 -1.59
CA ALA A 495 -15.43 4.31 -2.73
C ALA A 495 -14.57 5.07 -3.76
N GLY A 496 -13.24 5.11 -3.59
CA GLY A 496 -12.38 5.84 -4.52
C GLY A 496 -11.08 6.31 -3.91
N MET A 497 -10.78 7.59 -4.04
CA MET A 497 -9.54 8.20 -3.55
C MET A 497 -9.84 9.53 -2.86
N VAL A 498 -9.11 9.79 -1.79
CA VAL A 498 -9.07 11.10 -1.13
C VAL A 498 -7.69 11.72 -1.29
N THR A 499 -7.63 13.05 -1.44
CA THR A 499 -6.37 13.77 -1.59
C THR A 499 -6.29 14.94 -0.61
N LEU A 500 -5.06 15.37 -0.32
CA LEU A 500 -4.80 16.54 0.52
C LEU A 500 -3.59 17.31 -0.01
N ARG A 501 -3.73 18.63 -0.14
CA ARG A 501 -2.62 19.52 -0.48
C ARG A 501 -2.75 20.86 0.23
N ASP A 502 -1.67 21.61 0.34
CA ASP A 502 -1.74 23.01 0.73
C ASP A 502 -2.47 23.82 -0.37
N GLY A 503 -3.31 24.74 0.03
CA GLY A 503 -3.90 25.76 -0.86
C GLY A 503 -2.85 26.78 -1.23
N GLY A 504 -2.90 27.29 -2.45
CA GLY A 504 -2.03 28.37 -2.94
C GLY A 504 -2.44 29.73 -2.36
#